data_2470b4a27e641748ce16a45205341fc0
#
_entry.id   2470b4a27e641748ce16a45205341fc0
#
_cell.length_a   1.000
_cell.length_b   1.000
_cell.length_c   1.000
_cell.angle_alpha   90.00
_cell.angle_beta   90.00
_cell.angle_gamma   90.00
#
_symmetry.space_group_name_H-M   'P 1'
#
loop_
_entity.id
_entity.type
_entity.pdbx_description
1 polymer ?
#
loop_
_entity_poly.entity_id
_entity_poly.type
_entity_poly.pdbx_seq_one_letter_code
_entity_poly.pdbx_strand_id
1 'polypeptide(L)'
;SKSNIKKIDEISRDIGIEWFCTPMYVMAVELLVPYVKRFKIREYDGREVLNGKSLLLEKILKTGKEVFISTRTFPANSPYLHNPQIKWLYCIPKYPCTLKEIDFGCIPKFDGYSNHCNDISAPVMAAKKGARIIEVHITQNKNEEFIDNNVSFDLTELYKIIKEIRIK
;
A
#
# COMPACT_ATOMS: atom_id res chain seq x y z
N SER A 1 -15.18 -11.04 -10.36
CA SER A 1 -15.18 -11.97 -11.52
C SER A 1 -14.06 -11.63 -12.49
N LYS A 2 -13.65 -12.56 -13.36
CA LYS A 2 -12.65 -12.31 -14.42
C LYS A 2 -13.05 -11.16 -15.34
N SER A 3 -14.34 -10.99 -15.64
CA SER A 3 -14.84 -9.89 -16.47
C SER A 3 -14.60 -8.52 -15.84
N ASN A 4 -14.78 -8.39 -14.52
CA ASN A 4 -14.52 -7.12 -13.82
C ASN A 4 -13.02 -6.78 -13.82
N ILE A 5 -12.14 -7.77 -13.62
CA ILE A 5 -10.69 -7.56 -13.67
C ILE A 5 -10.28 -7.06 -15.06
N LYS A 6 -10.79 -7.71 -16.13
CA LYS A 6 -10.52 -7.28 -17.50
C LYS A 6 -10.97 -5.85 -17.76
N LYS A 7 -12.16 -5.47 -17.30
CA LYS A 7 -12.69 -4.11 -17.42
C LYS A 7 -11.83 -3.08 -16.66
N ILE A 8 -11.37 -3.41 -15.45
CA ILE A 8 -10.44 -2.55 -14.69
C ILE A 8 -9.13 -2.37 -15.47
N ASP A 9 -8.59 -3.44 -16.03
CA ASP A 9 -7.36 -3.42 -16.79
C ASP A 9 -7.49 -2.57 -18.07
N GLU A 10 -8.59 -2.68 -18.78
CA GLU A 10 -8.91 -1.85 -19.97
C GLU A 10 -8.97 -0.36 -19.59
N ILE A 11 -9.78 -0.02 -18.57
CA ILE A 11 -9.90 1.38 -18.10
C ILE A 11 -8.57 1.94 -17.66
N SER A 12 -7.79 1.18 -16.88
CA SER A 12 -6.48 1.66 -16.39
C SER A 12 -5.51 1.96 -17.51
N ARG A 13 -5.51 1.13 -18.56
CA ARG A 13 -4.68 1.37 -19.76
C ARG A 13 -5.13 2.63 -20.50
N ASP A 14 -6.45 2.82 -20.67
CA ASP A 14 -7.00 3.96 -21.38
C ASP A 14 -6.67 5.29 -20.71
N ILE A 15 -6.68 5.32 -19.37
CA ILE A 15 -6.34 6.53 -18.59
C ILE A 15 -4.86 6.64 -18.21
N GLY A 16 -4.04 5.64 -18.54
CA GLY A 16 -2.60 5.66 -18.29
C GLY A 16 -2.19 5.48 -16.83
N ILE A 17 -3.03 4.82 -16.02
CA ILE A 17 -2.74 4.52 -14.60
C ILE A 17 -2.39 3.04 -14.45
N GLU A 18 -1.27 2.76 -13.78
CA GLU A 18 -0.96 1.40 -13.38
C GLU A 18 -1.84 0.99 -12.20
N TRP A 19 -2.49 -0.16 -12.29
CA TRP A 19 -3.24 -0.73 -11.20
C TRP A 19 -2.60 -2.01 -10.66
N PHE A 20 -2.84 -2.30 -9.42
CA PHE A 20 -2.46 -3.54 -8.77
C PHE A 20 -3.49 -3.91 -7.71
N CYS A 21 -3.34 -5.06 -7.07
CA CYS A 21 -4.35 -5.58 -6.17
C CYS A 21 -3.71 -6.27 -4.96
N THR A 22 -4.45 -6.29 -3.85
CA THR A 22 -4.15 -7.09 -2.67
C THR A 22 -4.86 -8.44 -2.82
N PRO A 23 -4.16 -9.54 -3.15
CA PRO A 23 -4.76 -10.86 -3.13
C PRO A 23 -5.03 -11.27 -1.68
N MET A 24 -6.27 -11.66 -1.38
CA MET A 24 -6.69 -12.05 -0.04
C MET A 24 -6.44 -13.54 0.25
N TYR A 25 -6.05 -14.32 -0.78
CA TYR A 25 -5.76 -15.76 -0.70
C TYR A 25 -4.88 -16.19 -1.87
N VAL A 26 -4.19 -17.32 -1.71
CA VAL A 26 -3.15 -17.80 -2.64
C VAL A 26 -3.64 -17.94 -4.09
N MET A 27 -4.85 -18.48 -4.30
CA MET A 27 -5.40 -18.65 -5.65
C MET A 27 -5.73 -17.34 -6.37
N ALA A 28 -5.96 -16.23 -5.63
CA ALA A 28 -6.18 -14.92 -6.24
C ALA A 28 -4.94 -14.42 -6.98
N VAL A 29 -3.74 -14.84 -6.58
CA VAL A 29 -2.49 -14.49 -7.26
C VAL A 29 -2.52 -14.96 -8.72
N GLU A 30 -2.91 -16.21 -8.97
CA GLU A 30 -2.98 -16.77 -10.34
C GLU A 30 -3.97 -16.01 -11.23
N LEU A 31 -5.10 -15.59 -10.65
CA LEU A 31 -6.10 -14.81 -11.36
C LEU A 31 -5.58 -13.42 -11.75
N LEU A 32 -4.72 -12.81 -10.92
CA LEU A 32 -4.26 -11.43 -11.07
C LEU A 32 -2.96 -11.32 -11.90
N VAL A 33 -2.12 -12.37 -11.88
CA VAL A 33 -0.81 -12.36 -12.58
C VAL A 33 -0.86 -11.82 -14.02
N PRO A 34 -1.86 -12.15 -14.87
CA PRO A 34 -1.86 -11.65 -16.25
C PRO A 34 -2.07 -10.13 -16.37
N TYR A 35 -2.58 -9.48 -15.34
CA TYR A 35 -3.06 -8.10 -15.41
C TYR A 35 -2.19 -7.10 -14.64
N VAL A 36 -1.60 -7.52 -13.51
CA VAL A 36 -0.87 -6.61 -12.62
C VAL A 36 0.64 -6.73 -12.78
N LYS A 37 1.37 -5.64 -12.63
CA LYS A 37 2.84 -5.64 -12.60
C LYS A 37 3.39 -5.89 -11.21
N ARG A 38 2.61 -5.61 -10.18
CA ARG A 38 2.96 -5.76 -8.76
C ARG A 38 1.78 -6.17 -7.92
N PHE A 39 2.06 -6.58 -6.70
CA PHE A 39 1.05 -6.98 -5.72
C PHE A 39 1.15 -6.12 -4.45
N LYS A 40 0.12 -6.22 -3.60
CA LYS A 40 0.13 -5.66 -2.25
C LYS A 40 -0.15 -6.76 -1.23
N ILE A 41 0.52 -6.72 -0.11
CA ILE A 41 0.17 -7.48 1.10
C ILE A 41 -0.14 -6.47 2.21
N ARG A 42 -1.35 -6.54 2.77
CA ARG A 42 -1.78 -5.67 3.86
C ARG A 42 -1.06 -6.03 5.17
N GLU A 43 -1.10 -5.15 6.16
CA GLU A 43 -0.39 -5.33 7.44
C GLU A 43 -0.76 -6.62 8.16
N TYR A 44 -2.04 -6.99 8.17
CA TYR A 44 -2.52 -8.22 8.81
C TYR A 44 -1.79 -9.48 8.29
N ASP A 45 -1.70 -9.62 6.98
CA ASP A 45 -1.01 -10.74 6.32
C ASP A 45 0.53 -10.56 6.37
N GLY A 46 1.00 -9.33 6.47
CA GLY A 46 2.41 -8.97 6.63
C GLY A 46 3.04 -9.49 7.92
N ARG A 47 2.25 -9.75 8.96
CA ARG A 47 2.71 -10.38 10.22
C ARG A 47 3.24 -11.79 9.99
N GLU A 48 2.60 -12.58 9.13
CA GLU A 48 3.09 -13.90 8.74
C GLU A 48 4.41 -13.80 7.95
N VAL A 49 4.53 -12.78 7.11
CA VAL A 49 5.77 -12.50 6.36
C VAL A 49 6.92 -12.20 7.29
N LEU A 50 6.71 -11.42 8.34
CA LEU A 50 7.76 -11.12 9.34
C LEU A 50 8.30 -12.40 9.98
N ASN A 51 7.45 -13.41 10.15
CA ASN A 51 7.80 -14.70 10.74
C ASN A 51 8.33 -15.74 9.73
N GLY A 52 8.46 -15.36 8.44
CA GLY A 52 8.95 -16.25 7.39
C GLY A 52 8.01 -17.40 6.99
N LYS A 53 6.70 -17.27 7.21
CA LYS A 53 5.72 -18.36 7.05
C LYS A 53 4.56 -18.05 6.09
N SER A 54 4.69 -17.06 5.22
CA SER A 54 3.58 -16.62 4.36
C SER A 54 3.55 -17.37 3.02
N LEU A 55 2.62 -18.33 2.89
CA LEU A 55 2.33 -19.00 1.63
C LEU A 55 1.90 -18.03 0.52
N LEU A 56 1.20 -16.95 0.90
CA LEU A 56 0.78 -15.92 -0.03
C LEU A 56 2.00 -15.21 -0.63
N LEU A 57 2.96 -14.79 0.21
CA LEU A 57 4.19 -14.16 -0.27
C LEU A 57 4.99 -15.10 -1.16
N GLU A 58 5.18 -16.36 -0.74
CA GLU A 58 5.91 -17.35 -1.55
C GLU A 58 5.30 -17.52 -2.94
N LYS A 59 3.96 -17.55 -3.03
CA LYS A 59 3.25 -17.62 -4.31
C LYS A 59 3.50 -16.40 -5.17
N ILE A 60 3.48 -15.19 -4.56
CA ILE A 60 3.75 -13.93 -5.26
C ILE A 60 5.20 -13.89 -5.76
N LEU A 61 6.18 -14.23 -4.93
CA LEU A 61 7.61 -14.21 -5.30
C LEU A 61 7.91 -15.13 -6.49
N LYS A 62 7.24 -16.30 -6.57
CA LYS A 62 7.36 -17.22 -7.72
C LYS A 62 6.90 -16.61 -9.05
N THR A 63 6.13 -15.52 -9.03
CA THR A 63 5.71 -14.81 -10.24
C THR A 63 6.78 -13.89 -10.81
N GLY A 64 7.86 -13.61 -10.08
CA GLY A 64 8.89 -12.63 -10.43
C GLY A 64 8.46 -11.17 -10.27
N LYS A 65 7.24 -10.89 -9.79
CA LYS A 65 6.68 -9.54 -9.69
C LYS A 65 7.01 -8.89 -8.37
N GLU A 66 7.06 -7.54 -8.38
CA GLU A 66 7.24 -6.72 -7.18
C GLU A 66 6.02 -6.85 -6.24
N VAL A 67 6.27 -6.74 -4.95
CA VAL A 67 5.22 -6.73 -3.93
C VAL A 67 5.47 -5.65 -2.88
N PHE A 68 4.46 -4.84 -2.59
CA PHE A 68 4.45 -3.91 -1.48
C PHE A 68 3.88 -4.60 -0.25
N ILE A 69 4.60 -4.58 0.87
CA ILE A 69 4.18 -5.21 2.12
C ILE A 69 4.09 -4.16 3.21
N SER A 70 2.90 -3.95 3.77
CA SER A 70 2.72 -3.07 4.91
C SER A 70 3.00 -3.80 6.21
N THR A 71 3.80 -3.15 7.09
CA THR A 71 4.08 -3.63 8.45
C THR A 71 4.20 -2.47 9.43
N ARG A 72 3.81 -2.68 10.69
CA ARG A 72 4.05 -1.71 11.75
C ARG A 72 5.51 -1.74 12.21
N THR A 73 6.10 -2.93 12.26
CA THR A 73 7.45 -3.15 12.76
C THR A 73 8.41 -3.34 11.59
N PHE A 74 9.58 -2.72 11.67
CA PHE A 74 10.63 -2.93 10.67
C PHE A 74 11.06 -4.40 10.64
N PRO A 75 11.17 -5.02 9.43
CA PRO A 75 11.37 -6.45 9.25
C PRO A 75 12.82 -6.92 9.49
N ALA A 76 13.51 -6.38 10.51
CA ALA A 76 14.94 -6.64 10.76
C ALA A 76 15.32 -8.12 10.83
N ASN A 77 14.42 -8.96 11.36
CA ASN A 77 14.65 -10.39 11.53
C ASN A 77 13.92 -11.24 10.45
N SER A 78 13.30 -10.61 9.47
CA SER A 78 12.61 -11.35 8.41
C SER A 78 13.63 -11.94 7.44
N PRO A 79 13.47 -13.23 7.02
CA PRO A 79 14.32 -13.81 5.99
C PRO A 79 14.14 -13.12 4.62
N TYR A 80 13.11 -12.30 4.47
CA TYR A 80 12.79 -11.58 3.24
C TYR A 80 13.28 -10.14 3.22
N LEU A 81 13.97 -9.65 4.28
CA LEU A 81 14.37 -8.23 4.40
C LEU A 81 15.08 -7.68 3.14
N HIS A 82 15.98 -8.46 2.59
CA HIS A 82 16.80 -8.05 1.44
C HIS A 82 16.32 -8.61 0.10
N ASN A 83 15.10 -9.14 0.04
CA ASN A 83 14.56 -9.64 -1.22
C ASN A 83 14.24 -8.46 -2.16
N PRO A 84 14.85 -8.36 -3.37
CA PRO A 84 14.70 -7.21 -4.25
C PRO A 84 13.29 -7.00 -4.80
N GLN A 85 12.45 -8.04 -4.80
CA GLN A 85 11.05 -7.95 -5.22
C GLN A 85 10.17 -7.27 -4.17
N ILE A 86 10.65 -7.11 -2.93
CA ILE A 86 9.84 -6.60 -1.80
C ILE A 86 10.13 -5.13 -1.56
N LYS A 87 9.07 -4.34 -1.39
CA LYS A 87 9.10 -2.98 -0.85
C LYS A 87 8.31 -2.92 0.44
N TRP A 88 8.99 -2.55 1.50
CA TRP A 88 8.41 -2.47 2.83
C TRP A 88 7.79 -1.10 3.08
N LEU A 89 6.50 -1.08 3.47
CA LEU A 89 5.78 0.14 3.81
C LEU A 89 5.47 0.15 5.31
N TYR A 90 5.90 1.21 5.98
CA TYR A 90 5.48 1.44 7.36
C TYR A 90 4.00 1.80 7.43
N CYS A 91 3.26 1.24 8.37
CA CYS A 91 1.88 1.63 8.63
C CYS A 91 1.49 1.49 10.11
N ILE A 92 0.47 2.23 10.52
CA ILE A 92 -0.23 1.99 11.79
C ILE A 92 -1.53 1.24 11.46
N PRO A 93 -1.75 0.01 11.96
CA PRO A 93 -2.93 -0.81 11.66
C PRO A 93 -4.14 -0.41 12.50
N LYS A 94 -4.50 0.87 12.45
CA LYS A 94 -5.63 1.48 13.15
C LYS A 94 -6.32 2.48 12.21
N TYR A 95 -7.64 2.42 12.10
CA TYR A 95 -8.49 3.16 11.16
C TYR A 95 -9.57 3.98 11.86
N PRO A 96 -9.40 5.30 12.06
CA PRO A 96 -8.20 6.10 11.79
C PRO A 96 -7.14 5.97 12.89
N CYS A 97 -5.88 6.19 12.54
CA CYS A 97 -4.86 6.55 13.52
C CYS A 97 -4.71 8.08 13.59
N THR A 98 -4.06 8.56 14.64
CA THR A 98 -3.73 9.97 14.82
C THR A 98 -2.27 10.26 14.44
N LEU A 99 -1.93 11.51 14.13
CA LEU A 99 -0.55 11.92 13.85
C LEU A 99 0.43 11.55 14.98
N LYS A 100 -0.01 11.60 16.23
CA LYS A 100 0.83 11.29 17.41
C LYS A 100 1.19 9.81 17.51
N GLU A 101 0.41 8.93 16.88
CA GLU A 101 0.67 7.49 16.87
C GLU A 101 1.68 7.08 15.79
N ILE A 102 2.00 7.98 14.86
CA ILE A 102 2.91 7.73 13.75
C ILE A 102 4.35 8.06 14.17
N ASP A 103 5.22 7.05 14.19
CA ASP A 103 6.65 7.27 14.37
C ASP A 103 7.31 7.64 13.03
N PHE A 104 7.34 8.93 12.73
CA PHE A 104 8.01 9.44 11.52
C PHE A 104 9.53 9.22 11.53
N GLY A 105 10.13 8.93 12.69
CA GLY A 105 11.56 8.63 12.81
C GLY A 105 11.93 7.26 12.26
N CYS A 106 10.99 6.32 12.19
CA CYS A 106 11.25 5.00 11.63
C CYS A 106 11.12 4.94 10.09
N ILE A 107 10.47 5.92 9.46
CA ILE A 107 10.19 5.94 8.01
C ILE A 107 11.44 5.75 7.15
N PRO A 108 12.61 6.37 7.43
CA PRO A 108 13.81 6.17 6.64
C PRO A 108 14.31 4.71 6.55
N LYS A 109 13.83 3.83 7.42
CA LYS A 109 14.15 2.39 7.38
C LYS A 109 13.31 1.62 6.38
N PHE A 110 12.20 2.21 5.91
CA PHE A 110 11.25 1.61 4.98
C PHE A 110 11.38 2.20 3.57
N ASP A 111 10.83 1.52 2.57
CA ASP A 111 10.72 2.05 1.22
C ASP A 111 9.59 3.09 1.11
N GLY A 112 8.60 3.02 2.00
CA GLY A 112 7.46 3.91 1.95
C GLY A 112 6.57 3.88 3.20
N TYR A 113 5.42 4.53 3.05
CA TYR A 113 4.42 4.69 4.10
C TYR A 113 3.01 4.40 3.56
N SER A 114 2.26 3.55 4.27
CA SER A 114 0.85 3.25 4.02
C SER A 114 0.00 3.97 5.08
N ASN A 115 -0.77 4.96 4.65
CA ASN A 115 -1.44 5.92 5.50
C ASN A 115 -2.83 5.46 5.93
N HIS A 116 -3.09 5.53 7.24
CA HIS A 116 -4.41 5.34 7.85
C HIS A 116 -4.80 6.52 8.75
N CYS A 117 -4.16 7.67 8.57
CA CYS A 117 -4.48 8.91 9.24
C CYS A 117 -5.28 9.81 8.31
N ASN A 118 -6.35 10.43 8.81
CA ASN A 118 -7.20 11.35 8.03
C ASN A 118 -6.66 12.79 7.97
N ASP A 119 -5.46 13.04 8.49
CA ASP A 119 -4.78 14.33 8.39
C ASP A 119 -3.84 14.34 7.17
N ILE A 120 -4.03 15.30 6.26
CA ILE A 120 -3.24 15.46 5.03
C ILE A 120 -1.75 15.66 5.30
N SER A 121 -1.38 16.12 6.50
CA SER A 121 0.03 16.30 6.87
C SER A 121 0.77 14.97 7.04
N ALA A 122 0.08 13.87 7.36
CA ALA A 122 0.70 12.57 7.58
C ALA A 122 1.47 12.04 6.35
N PRO A 123 0.86 11.90 5.16
CA PRO A 123 1.58 11.46 3.96
C PRO A 123 2.64 12.47 3.50
N VAL A 124 2.41 13.77 3.69
CA VAL A 124 3.38 14.82 3.37
C VAL A 124 4.62 14.73 4.27
N MET A 125 4.42 14.57 5.58
CA MET A 125 5.53 14.38 6.52
C MET A 125 6.30 13.09 6.24
N ALA A 126 5.61 12.00 5.89
CA ALA A 126 6.25 10.76 5.53
C ALA A 126 7.16 10.91 4.29
N ALA A 127 6.69 11.61 3.26
CA ALA A 127 7.49 11.92 2.08
C ALA A 127 8.71 12.80 2.43
N LYS A 128 8.54 13.84 3.25
CA LYS A 128 9.63 14.70 3.75
C LYS A 128 10.65 13.92 4.59
N LYS A 129 10.25 12.82 5.22
CA LYS A 129 11.14 11.91 5.96
C LYS A 129 11.77 10.82 5.09
N GLY A 130 11.55 10.86 3.77
CA GLY A 130 12.23 10.00 2.80
C GLY A 130 11.42 8.80 2.31
N ALA A 131 10.15 8.67 2.65
CA ALA A 131 9.28 7.67 2.04
C ALA A 131 9.18 7.93 0.53
N ARG A 132 9.55 6.95 -0.29
CA ARG A 132 9.48 7.02 -1.76
C ARG A 132 8.17 6.49 -2.32
N ILE A 133 7.47 5.71 -1.54
CA ILE A 133 6.15 5.15 -1.86
C ILE A 133 5.18 5.66 -0.80
N ILE A 134 4.11 6.32 -1.23
CA ILE A 134 3.04 6.79 -0.35
C ILE A 134 1.74 6.14 -0.82
N GLU A 135 1.14 5.34 0.05
CA GLU A 135 -0.17 4.73 -0.15
C GLU A 135 -1.21 5.48 0.67
N VAL A 136 -2.31 5.85 0.05
CA VAL A 136 -3.43 6.54 0.71
C VAL A 136 -4.76 5.96 0.26
N HIS A 137 -5.77 6.00 1.12
CA HIS A 137 -7.15 5.75 0.75
C HIS A 137 -7.75 7.01 0.13
N ILE A 138 -8.55 6.85 -0.92
CA ILE A 138 -9.24 7.95 -1.58
C ILE A 138 -10.74 7.65 -1.72
N THR A 139 -11.56 8.71 -1.71
CA THR A 139 -13.00 8.64 -1.90
C THR A 139 -13.48 9.77 -2.80
N GLN A 140 -14.57 9.54 -3.50
CA GLN A 140 -15.27 10.60 -4.23
C GLN A 140 -16.19 11.42 -3.32
N ASN A 141 -16.69 10.80 -2.24
CA ASN A 141 -17.64 11.44 -1.33
C ASN A 141 -17.42 10.96 0.11
N LYS A 142 -16.95 11.87 0.96
CA LYS A 142 -16.71 11.61 2.38
C LYS A 142 -17.98 11.36 3.20
N ASN A 143 -19.15 11.73 2.67
CA ASN A 143 -20.43 11.56 3.36
C ASN A 143 -21.07 10.19 3.11
N GLU A 144 -20.48 9.36 2.26
CA GLU A 144 -20.98 8.01 2.00
C GLU A 144 -20.39 7.01 2.99
N GLU A 145 -21.19 6.01 3.36
CA GLU A 145 -20.78 4.94 4.27
C GLU A 145 -20.04 3.82 3.52
N PHE A 146 -18.79 4.06 3.17
CA PHE A 146 -17.89 3.03 2.65
C PHE A 146 -16.92 2.52 3.72
N ILE A 147 -16.49 1.28 3.58
CA ILE A 147 -15.38 0.75 4.36
C ILE A 147 -14.16 1.66 4.14
N ASP A 148 -13.46 2.01 5.23
CA ASP A 148 -12.28 2.87 5.24
C ASP A 148 -12.52 4.34 4.80
N ASN A 149 -13.77 4.79 4.61
CA ASN A 149 -14.06 6.16 4.20
C ASN A 149 -13.61 7.21 5.24
N ASN A 150 -13.56 6.82 6.51
CA ASN A 150 -13.09 7.66 7.62
C ASN A 150 -11.58 7.95 7.59
N VAL A 151 -10.78 7.24 6.79
CA VAL A 151 -9.35 7.47 6.57
C VAL A 151 -9.04 7.89 5.13
N SER A 152 -10.06 8.00 4.30
CA SER A 152 -9.92 8.36 2.89
C SER A 152 -9.83 9.87 2.69
N PHE A 153 -8.99 10.28 1.75
CA PHE A 153 -8.93 11.64 1.26
C PHE A 153 -9.85 11.83 0.06
N ASP A 154 -10.51 12.99 -0.03
CA ASP A 154 -11.19 13.38 -1.25
C ASP A 154 -10.19 13.86 -2.32
N LEU A 155 -10.68 14.13 -3.53
CA LEU A 155 -9.84 14.55 -4.65
C LEU A 155 -9.13 15.89 -4.40
N THR A 156 -9.75 16.79 -3.63
CA THR A 156 -9.16 18.10 -3.28
C THR A 156 -8.01 17.93 -2.31
N GLU A 157 -8.19 17.11 -1.30
CA GLU A 157 -7.16 16.75 -0.32
C GLU A 157 -6.01 15.99 -0.99
N LEU A 158 -6.32 15.02 -1.86
CA LEU A 158 -5.32 14.28 -2.62
C LEU A 158 -4.47 15.23 -3.49
N TYR A 159 -5.10 16.19 -4.17
CA TYR A 159 -4.38 17.20 -4.95
C TYR A 159 -3.42 18.02 -4.10
N LYS A 160 -3.86 18.46 -2.91
CA LYS A 160 -3.00 19.19 -1.96
C LYS A 160 -1.80 18.34 -1.52
N ILE A 161 -2.04 17.08 -1.14
CA ILE A 161 -0.98 16.14 -0.75
C ILE A 161 0.06 15.99 -1.87
N ILE A 162 -0.39 15.73 -3.11
CA ILE A 162 0.50 15.56 -4.27
C ILE A 162 1.31 16.83 -4.53
N LYS A 163 0.67 18.00 -4.44
CA LYS A 163 1.34 19.31 -4.62
C LYS A 163 2.43 19.50 -3.57
N GLU A 164 2.13 19.28 -2.30
CA GLU A 164 3.09 19.44 -1.19
C GLU A 164 4.28 18.46 -1.27
N ILE A 165 4.04 17.22 -1.75
CA ILE A 165 5.10 16.21 -1.91
C ILE A 165 6.03 16.57 -3.09
N ARG A 166 5.49 17.17 -4.16
CA ARG A 166 6.24 17.49 -5.38
C ARG A 166 6.97 18.85 -5.35
N ILE A 167 6.66 19.71 -4.39
CA ILE A 167 7.42 20.95 -4.18
C ILE A 167 8.79 20.55 -3.57
N LYS A 168 9.82 20.58 -4.40
CA LYS A 168 11.23 20.46 -4.00
C LYS A 168 11.81 21.81 -3.64
#